data_7c2d0ab072c1f5c78c7890fd69563269
#
_entry.id   7c2d0ab072c1f5c78c7890fd69563269
#
_cell.length_a   1.000
_cell.length_b   1.000
_cell.length_c   1.000
_cell.angle_alpha   90.00
_cell.angle_beta   90.00
_cell.angle_gamma   90.00
#
_symmetry.space_group_name_H-M   'P 1'
#
loop_
_entity.id
_entity.type
_entity.pdbx_description
1 polymer ?
#
loop_
_entity_poly.entity_id
_entity_poly.type
_entity_poly.pdbx_seq_one_letter_code
_entity_poly.pdbx_strand_id
1 'polypeptide(L)'
;MRVPEVKQTHFTLIKLVKQTGFTLIELMVTVAIVALLASIAFPMAEVAAQRSKEQELRYSLRQIREAIDSYKQAWDEGRIQKTLGESGYPPELKDLVGGVKDAKSPEEKYIYFLRSLPRDPMSIDEQATAEETWGKRSYESPPDDPQEGDDVFDVYSLSEREGLNGIPYREW
;
A
#
# COMPACT_ATOMS: atom_id res chain seq x y z
N MET A 1 57.68 -70.20 -3.99
CA MET A 1 57.73 -68.92 -4.78
C MET A 1 56.84 -67.96 -4.12
N ARG A 2 57.35 -67.02 -3.30
CA ARG A 2 56.55 -65.98 -2.56
C ARG A 2 56.63 -64.68 -3.31
N VAL A 3 55.45 -64.12 -3.69
CA VAL A 3 55.35 -62.82 -4.31
C VAL A 3 55.23 -61.78 -3.17
N PRO A 4 56.02 -60.69 -3.16
CA PRO A 4 55.88 -59.65 -2.13
C PRO A 4 54.72 -58.75 -2.42
N GLU A 5 53.94 -58.52 -1.38
CA GLU A 5 52.81 -57.59 -1.32
C GLU A 5 53.33 -56.16 -1.30
N VAL A 6 52.94 -55.34 -2.33
CA VAL A 6 53.27 -53.92 -2.42
C VAL A 6 52.23 -53.16 -1.60
N LYS A 7 52.61 -52.66 -0.41
CA LYS A 7 51.83 -51.68 0.36
C LYS A 7 51.82 -50.38 -0.38
N GLN A 8 50.62 -50.01 -0.93
CA GLN A 8 50.36 -48.67 -1.41
C GLN A 8 50.11 -47.74 -0.20
N THR A 9 51.12 -46.95 0.11
CA THR A 9 50.99 -45.83 1.05
C THR A 9 50.26 -44.65 0.36
N HIS A 10 48.97 -44.51 0.63
CA HIS A 10 48.20 -43.28 0.26
C HIS A 10 48.74 -42.16 1.12
N PHE A 11 49.55 -41.31 0.52
CA PHE A 11 49.92 -40.01 1.09
C PHE A 11 48.78 -39.05 0.91
N THR A 12 47.91 -38.93 1.92
CA THR A 12 46.87 -37.87 1.96
C THR A 12 47.57 -36.54 2.25
N LEU A 13 47.84 -35.78 1.20
CA LEU A 13 48.24 -34.37 1.30
C LEU A 13 47.09 -33.56 1.86
N ILE A 14 46.98 -33.51 3.18
CA ILE A 14 46.15 -32.53 3.86
C ILE A 14 46.80 -31.16 3.61
N LYS A 15 46.29 -30.41 2.64
CA LYS A 15 46.61 -29.00 2.45
C LYS A 15 46.19 -28.27 3.73
N LEU A 16 47.15 -27.99 4.61
CA LEU A 16 46.96 -27.04 5.70
C LEU A 16 46.61 -25.70 5.07
N VAL A 17 45.34 -25.38 5.06
CA VAL A 17 44.87 -24.02 4.78
C VAL A 17 45.39 -23.17 5.93
N LYS A 18 46.40 -22.35 5.66
CA LYS A 18 46.97 -21.40 6.61
C LYS A 18 45.86 -20.43 6.96
N GLN A 19 45.24 -20.58 8.13
CA GLN A 19 44.26 -19.60 8.65
C GLN A 19 45.03 -18.32 9.00
N THR A 20 45.01 -17.36 8.09
CA THR A 20 45.48 -16.02 8.38
C THR A 20 44.34 -15.30 9.07
N GLY A 21 44.52 -14.94 10.34
CA GLY A 21 43.60 -14.09 11.07
C GLY A 21 43.61 -12.67 10.48
N PHE A 22 42.45 -11.98 10.53
CA PHE A 22 42.35 -10.59 10.11
C PHE A 22 43.16 -9.69 11.04
N THR A 23 43.85 -8.70 10.46
CA THR A 23 44.52 -7.67 11.22
C THR A 23 43.53 -6.67 11.77
N LEU A 24 43.85 -6.02 12.90
CA LEU A 24 43.02 -4.96 13.48
C LEU A 24 42.78 -3.81 12.50
N ILE A 25 43.82 -3.47 11.71
CA ILE A 25 43.70 -2.41 10.68
C ILE A 25 42.76 -2.79 9.54
N GLU A 26 42.78 -4.03 9.08
CA GLU A 26 41.83 -4.55 8.07
C GLU A 26 40.40 -4.46 8.56
N LEU A 27 40.16 -4.85 9.83
CA LEU A 27 38.82 -4.73 10.44
C LEU A 27 38.38 -3.26 10.52
N MET A 28 39.24 -2.35 10.95
CA MET A 28 38.93 -0.92 11.03
C MET A 28 38.61 -0.33 9.66
N VAL A 29 39.38 -0.66 8.62
CA VAL A 29 39.16 -0.19 7.26
C VAL A 29 37.85 -0.74 6.69
N THR A 30 37.57 -2.03 6.88
CA THR A 30 36.30 -2.62 6.40
C THR A 30 35.08 -2.02 7.08
N VAL A 31 35.12 -1.81 8.40
CA VAL A 31 34.05 -1.14 9.15
C VAL A 31 33.87 0.30 8.67
N ALA A 32 34.94 1.06 8.43
CA ALA A 32 34.85 2.41 7.92
C ALA A 32 34.19 2.46 6.53
N ILE A 33 34.53 1.54 5.62
CA ILE A 33 33.92 1.46 4.30
C ILE A 33 32.43 1.10 4.41
N VAL A 34 32.09 0.11 5.25
CA VAL A 34 30.67 -0.29 5.47
C VAL A 34 29.86 0.86 6.06
N ALA A 35 30.42 1.59 7.04
CA ALA A 35 29.77 2.76 7.63
C ALA A 35 29.50 3.86 6.58
N LEU A 36 30.46 4.10 5.68
CA LEU A 36 30.30 5.07 4.58
C LEU A 36 29.20 4.63 3.61
N LEU A 37 29.17 3.37 3.23
CA LEU A 37 28.13 2.83 2.34
C LEU A 37 26.77 2.85 3.02
N ALA A 38 26.68 2.49 4.29
CA ALA A 38 25.43 2.55 5.06
C ALA A 38 24.86 3.97 5.15
N SER A 39 25.69 4.99 5.28
CA SER A 39 25.25 6.39 5.38
C SER A 39 24.49 6.87 4.13
N ILE A 40 24.73 6.26 2.97
CA ILE A 40 24.02 6.56 1.71
C ILE A 40 22.81 5.64 1.52
N ALA A 41 22.92 4.38 1.93
CA ALA A 41 21.88 3.38 1.71
C ALA A 41 20.61 3.66 2.53
N PHE A 42 20.71 4.15 3.76
CA PHE A 42 19.56 4.43 4.62
C PHE A 42 18.60 5.46 4.03
N PRO A 43 19.01 6.68 3.65
CA PRO A 43 18.10 7.68 3.10
C PRO A 43 17.48 7.22 1.77
N MET A 44 18.21 6.45 0.95
CA MET A 44 17.65 5.89 -0.27
C MET A 44 16.53 4.87 0.00
N ALA A 45 16.68 4.05 1.05
CA ALA A 45 15.65 3.09 1.44
C ALA A 45 14.38 3.78 1.94
N GLU A 46 14.51 4.87 2.71
CA GLU A 46 13.37 5.67 3.18
C GLU A 46 12.59 6.29 2.01
N VAL A 47 13.29 6.89 1.05
CA VAL A 47 12.66 7.45 -0.15
C VAL A 47 11.97 6.37 -0.98
N ALA A 48 12.59 5.19 -1.12
CA ALA A 48 11.98 4.08 -1.85
C ALA A 48 10.72 3.57 -1.16
N ALA A 49 10.73 3.45 0.18
CA ALA A 49 9.56 3.06 0.96
C ALA A 49 8.43 4.09 0.85
N GLN A 50 8.77 5.38 0.92
CA GLN A 50 7.78 6.45 0.75
C GLN A 50 7.16 6.42 -0.65
N ARG A 51 7.95 6.27 -1.72
CA ARG A 51 7.44 6.13 -3.09
C ARG A 51 6.47 4.96 -3.24
N SER A 52 6.76 3.82 -2.61
CA SER A 52 5.87 2.66 -2.64
C SER A 52 4.52 2.98 -2.00
N LYS A 53 4.52 3.61 -0.82
CA LYS A 53 3.29 4.06 -0.14
C LYS A 53 2.51 5.10 -0.95
N GLU A 54 3.20 6.03 -1.61
CA GLU A 54 2.57 7.04 -2.46
C GLU A 54 1.89 6.42 -3.69
N GLN A 55 2.50 5.40 -4.28
CA GLN A 55 1.88 4.66 -5.38
C GLN A 55 0.64 3.90 -4.92
N GLU A 56 0.70 3.28 -3.76
CA GLU A 56 -0.43 2.59 -3.14
C GLU A 56 -1.57 3.57 -2.80
N LEU A 57 -1.25 4.75 -2.25
CA LEU A 57 -2.23 5.80 -1.98
C LEU A 57 -2.97 6.23 -3.26
N ARG A 58 -2.23 6.54 -4.32
CA ARG A 58 -2.84 6.92 -5.61
C ARG A 58 -3.70 5.81 -6.21
N TYR A 59 -3.29 4.56 -6.05
CA TYR A 59 -4.07 3.42 -6.50
C TYR A 59 -5.37 3.29 -5.71
N SER A 60 -5.29 3.38 -4.38
CA SER A 60 -6.45 3.29 -3.49
C SER A 60 -7.45 4.42 -3.72
N LEU A 61 -6.98 5.68 -3.83
CA LEU A 61 -7.83 6.83 -4.17
C LEU A 61 -8.56 6.63 -5.49
N ARG A 62 -7.83 6.21 -6.54
CA ARG A 62 -8.45 5.94 -7.84
C ARG A 62 -9.50 4.84 -7.76
N GLN A 63 -9.19 3.75 -7.06
CA GLN A 63 -10.10 2.62 -6.92
C GLN A 63 -11.40 3.01 -6.21
N ILE A 64 -11.31 3.83 -5.14
CA ILE A 64 -12.49 4.29 -4.41
C ILE A 64 -13.30 5.27 -5.28
N ARG A 65 -12.64 6.24 -5.95
CA ARG A 65 -13.30 7.21 -6.83
C ARG A 65 -14.00 6.54 -8.00
N GLU A 66 -13.38 5.57 -8.64
CA GLU A 66 -14.02 4.76 -9.71
C GLU A 66 -15.25 3.99 -9.21
N ALA A 67 -15.21 3.51 -7.96
CA ALA A 67 -16.36 2.84 -7.36
C ALA A 67 -17.50 3.81 -7.02
N ILE A 68 -17.18 5.02 -6.52
CA ILE A 68 -18.15 6.10 -6.28
C ILE A 68 -18.81 6.52 -7.59
N ASP A 69 -18.04 6.71 -8.66
CA ASP A 69 -18.55 7.04 -9.99
C ASP A 69 -19.45 5.94 -10.55
N SER A 70 -19.07 4.67 -10.34
CA SER A 70 -19.87 3.52 -10.75
C SER A 70 -21.20 3.41 -9.99
N TYR A 71 -21.19 3.77 -8.70
CA TYR A 71 -22.41 3.87 -7.88
C TYR A 71 -23.32 4.96 -8.45
N LYS A 72 -22.78 6.15 -8.70
CA LYS A 72 -23.50 7.29 -9.30
C LYS A 72 -24.09 6.92 -10.65
N GLN A 73 -23.35 6.24 -11.50
CA GLN A 73 -23.85 5.76 -12.78
C GLN A 73 -25.02 4.78 -12.60
N ALA A 74 -24.92 3.80 -11.70
CA ALA A 74 -25.99 2.86 -11.42
C ALA A 74 -27.25 3.56 -10.89
N TRP A 75 -27.09 4.62 -10.08
CA TRP A 75 -28.18 5.45 -9.61
C TRP A 75 -28.84 6.24 -10.76
N ASP A 76 -28.05 6.87 -11.64
CA ASP A 76 -28.54 7.61 -12.80
C ASP A 76 -29.30 6.71 -13.77
N GLU A 77 -28.80 5.49 -13.98
CA GLU A 77 -29.47 4.43 -14.77
C GLU A 77 -30.77 3.91 -14.10
N GLY A 78 -31.06 4.30 -12.85
CA GLY A 78 -32.23 3.82 -12.10
C GLY A 78 -32.13 2.36 -11.66
N ARG A 79 -30.90 1.85 -11.49
CA ARG A 79 -30.61 0.53 -10.90
C ARG A 79 -30.59 0.58 -9.37
N ILE A 80 -30.37 1.75 -8.81
CA ILE A 80 -30.50 2.02 -7.38
C ILE A 80 -31.80 2.80 -7.17
N GLN A 81 -32.54 2.44 -6.11
CA GLN A 81 -33.80 3.11 -5.79
C GLN A 81 -33.55 4.56 -5.48
N LYS A 82 -34.21 5.46 -6.20
CA LYS A 82 -34.06 6.91 -6.01
C LYS A 82 -34.95 7.40 -4.90
N THR A 83 -34.37 8.11 -3.94
CA THR A 83 -35.09 8.82 -2.90
C THR A 83 -35.04 10.32 -3.20
N LEU A 84 -36.11 11.04 -2.90
CA LEU A 84 -36.17 12.50 -3.11
C LEU A 84 -35.20 13.21 -2.17
N GLY A 85 -34.33 14.05 -2.75
CA GLY A 85 -33.35 14.83 -2.00
C GLY A 85 -31.96 14.19 -1.92
N GLU A 86 -31.76 12.97 -2.44
CA GLU A 86 -30.45 12.36 -2.53
C GLU A 86 -29.66 12.86 -3.76
N SER A 87 -28.35 13.05 -3.59
CA SER A 87 -27.42 13.47 -4.64
C SER A 87 -27.15 12.36 -5.68
N GLY A 88 -27.38 11.10 -5.28
CA GLY A 88 -27.10 9.91 -6.05
C GLY A 88 -25.70 9.35 -5.85
N TYR A 89 -24.91 9.95 -4.97
CA TYR A 89 -23.65 9.39 -4.47
C TYR A 89 -23.90 8.46 -3.27
N PRO A 90 -22.96 7.55 -2.92
CA PRO A 90 -23.17 6.64 -1.82
C PRO A 90 -23.26 7.40 -0.48
N PRO A 91 -24.18 7.05 0.43
CA PRO A 91 -24.27 7.64 1.76
C PRO A 91 -23.02 7.36 2.61
N GLU A 92 -22.46 6.16 2.48
CA GLU A 92 -21.27 5.74 3.22
C GLU A 92 -20.35 4.90 2.32
N LEU A 93 -19.03 4.90 2.59
CA LEU A 93 -18.07 4.07 1.84
C LEU A 93 -18.33 2.57 1.97
N LYS A 94 -18.93 2.15 3.09
CA LYS A 94 -19.31 0.74 3.29
C LYS A 94 -20.34 0.23 2.28
N ASP A 95 -21.18 1.11 1.72
CA ASP A 95 -22.20 0.74 0.72
C ASP A 95 -21.58 0.26 -0.59
N LEU A 96 -20.39 0.75 -0.92
CA LEU A 96 -19.62 0.29 -2.07
C LEU A 96 -19.21 -1.19 -1.96
N VAL A 97 -19.00 -1.68 -0.73
CA VAL A 97 -18.55 -3.05 -0.42
C VAL A 97 -19.72 -3.95 -0.03
N GLY A 98 -20.68 -3.41 0.74
CA GLY A 98 -21.85 -4.13 1.22
C GLY A 98 -22.82 -4.53 0.13
N GLY A 99 -22.78 -3.81 -0.97
CA GLY A 99 -23.66 -3.97 -2.12
C GLY A 99 -25.02 -3.30 -1.94
N VAL A 100 -25.58 -2.86 -3.03
CA VAL A 100 -26.88 -2.20 -3.09
C VAL A 100 -27.83 -3.02 -3.97
N LYS A 101 -29.10 -3.10 -3.57
CA LYS A 101 -30.12 -3.88 -4.30
C LYS A 101 -30.36 -3.29 -5.69
N ASP A 102 -30.28 -4.12 -6.73
CA ASP A 102 -30.56 -3.71 -8.10
C ASP A 102 -32.08 -3.61 -8.31
N ALA A 103 -32.61 -2.37 -8.38
CA ALA A 103 -34.03 -2.12 -8.57
C ALA A 103 -34.60 -2.62 -9.91
N LYS A 104 -33.74 -2.90 -10.89
CA LYS A 104 -34.14 -3.47 -12.19
C LYS A 104 -34.08 -4.98 -12.24
N SER A 105 -33.51 -5.63 -11.22
CA SER A 105 -33.39 -7.08 -11.20
C SER A 105 -34.65 -7.74 -10.59
N PRO A 106 -35.38 -8.56 -11.33
CA PRO A 106 -36.51 -9.30 -10.78
C PRO A 106 -36.10 -10.36 -9.76
N GLU A 107 -34.82 -10.74 -9.73
CA GLU A 107 -34.26 -11.76 -8.84
C GLU A 107 -33.62 -11.16 -7.58
N GLU A 108 -33.85 -9.86 -7.30
CA GLU A 108 -33.30 -9.14 -6.13
C GLU A 108 -31.77 -9.23 -6.01
N LYS A 109 -31.04 -9.13 -7.13
CA LYS A 109 -29.58 -9.15 -7.15
C LYS A 109 -29.00 -7.89 -6.52
N TYR A 110 -27.79 -8.04 -5.94
CA TYR A 110 -27.02 -6.92 -5.40
C TYR A 110 -25.94 -6.51 -6.39
N ILE A 111 -25.67 -5.20 -6.42
CA ILE A 111 -24.56 -4.60 -7.15
C ILE A 111 -23.46 -4.30 -6.14
N TYR A 112 -22.26 -4.81 -6.38
CA TYR A 112 -21.06 -4.54 -5.57
C TYR A 112 -20.10 -3.69 -6.40
N PHE A 113 -19.64 -2.59 -5.85
CA PHE A 113 -18.76 -1.64 -6.54
C PHE A 113 -17.30 -1.86 -6.16
N LEU A 114 -17.06 -2.35 -4.93
CA LEU A 114 -15.74 -2.73 -4.43
C LEU A 114 -15.80 -4.14 -3.81
N ARG A 115 -14.70 -4.88 -3.90
CA ARG A 115 -14.55 -6.15 -3.18
C ARG A 115 -14.23 -5.94 -1.70
N SER A 116 -13.41 -4.94 -1.43
CA SER A 116 -13.02 -4.50 -0.09
C SER A 116 -12.57 -3.04 -0.16
N LEU A 117 -12.83 -2.27 0.87
CA LEU A 117 -12.35 -0.91 0.97
C LEU A 117 -10.86 -0.93 1.33
N PRO A 118 -9.97 -0.34 0.50
CA PRO A 118 -8.56 -0.24 0.83
C PRO A 118 -8.37 0.73 2.01
N ARG A 119 -7.33 0.52 2.81
CA ARG A 119 -6.89 1.47 3.84
C ARG A 119 -6.00 2.54 3.23
N ASP A 120 -5.98 3.72 3.86
CA ASP A 120 -4.97 4.72 3.54
C ASP A 120 -3.58 4.24 4.02
N PRO A 121 -2.60 4.02 3.12
CA PRO A 121 -1.25 3.59 3.48
C PRO A 121 -0.46 4.67 4.26
N MET A 122 -0.98 5.92 4.30
CA MET A 122 -0.40 7.02 5.07
C MET A 122 -0.99 7.14 6.47
N SER A 123 -2.07 6.42 6.77
CA SER A 123 -2.67 6.38 8.11
C SER A 123 -1.69 5.78 9.12
N ILE A 124 -1.60 6.42 10.29
CA ILE A 124 -0.75 5.99 11.41
C ILE A 124 -1.55 5.08 12.36
N ASP A 125 -2.87 5.24 12.40
CA ASP A 125 -3.74 4.47 13.29
C ASP A 125 -4.00 3.07 12.74
N GLU A 126 -3.32 2.07 13.29
CA GLU A 126 -3.49 0.66 12.90
C GLU A 126 -4.82 0.06 13.37
N GLN A 127 -5.50 0.67 14.35
CA GLN A 127 -6.75 0.16 14.91
C GLN A 127 -7.99 0.72 14.21
N ALA A 128 -7.86 1.86 13.51
CA ALA A 128 -8.94 2.43 12.72
C ALA A 128 -9.42 1.43 11.65
N THR A 129 -10.72 1.41 11.40
CA THR A 129 -11.28 0.65 10.26
C THR A 129 -10.81 1.26 8.93
N ALA A 130 -10.91 0.51 7.82
CA ALA A 130 -10.51 1.03 6.51
C ALA A 130 -11.27 2.33 6.15
N GLU A 131 -12.54 2.45 6.53
CA GLU A 131 -13.35 3.63 6.29
C GLU A 131 -12.86 4.85 7.09
N GLU A 132 -12.53 4.67 8.37
CA GLU A 132 -12.06 5.73 9.26
C GLU A 132 -10.69 6.30 8.87
N THR A 133 -9.94 5.61 8.01
CA THR A 133 -8.64 6.11 7.52
C THR A 133 -8.78 7.17 6.44
N TRP A 134 -9.96 7.34 5.84
CA TRP A 134 -10.23 8.30 4.77
C TRP A 134 -11.01 9.51 5.27
N GLY A 135 -10.60 10.68 4.85
CA GLY A 135 -11.46 11.86 4.87
C GLY A 135 -12.51 11.76 3.76
N LYS A 136 -13.71 12.20 4.04
CA LYS A 136 -14.85 12.17 3.11
C LYS A 136 -15.28 13.59 2.78
N ARG A 137 -15.63 13.83 1.53
CA ARG A 137 -16.17 15.08 1.04
C ARG A 137 -17.53 14.84 0.41
N SER A 138 -18.53 15.60 0.86
CA SER A 138 -19.87 15.61 0.30
C SER A 138 -19.92 16.36 -1.04
N TYR A 139 -20.92 16.06 -1.86
CA TYR A 139 -21.16 16.73 -3.14
C TYR A 139 -21.40 18.24 -2.99
N GLU A 140 -22.05 18.67 -1.91
CA GLU A 140 -22.33 20.08 -1.64
C GLU A 140 -21.12 20.86 -1.12
N SER A 141 -20.06 20.13 -0.69
CA SER A 141 -18.88 20.74 -0.09
C SER A 141 -17.88 21.22 -1.15
N PRO A 142 -17.28 22.41 -0.99
CA PRO A 142 -16.25 22.90 -1.91
C PRO A 142 -14.95 22.10 -1.80
N PRO A 143 -14.15 22.06 -2.89
CA PRO A 143 -12.93 21.27 -2.92
C PRO A 143 -11.80 21.82 -2.03
N ASP A 144 -11.79 23.11 -1.74
CA ASP A 144 -10.80 23.81 -0.92
C ASP A 144 -11.07 23.72 0.59
N ASP A 145 -12.30 23.38 0.97
CA ASP A 145 -12.70 23.12 2.35
C ASP A 145 -13.61 21.88 2.42
N PRO A 146 -13.05 20.67 2.28
CA PRO A 146 -13.82 19.43 2.23
C PRO A 146 -14.50 19.14 3.57
N GLN A 147 -15.83 19.02 3.54
CA GLN A 147 -16.67 18.69 4.68
C GLN A 147 -17.45 17.40 4.42
N GLU A 148 -17.63 16.60 5.47
CA GLU A 148 -18.54 15.46 5.45
C GLU A 148 -19.99 15.94 5.41
N GLY A 149 -20.89 15.16 4.79
CA GLY A 149 -22.31 15.42 4.69
C GLY A 149 -23.11 14.15 4.54
N ASP A 150 -24.28 14.24 3.89
CA ASP A 150 -25.20 13.13 3.74
C ASP A 150 -24.75 12.09 2.68
N ASP A 151 -23.69 12.40 1.93
CA ASP A 151 -23.14 11.55 0.89
C ASP A 151 -21.61 11.58 0.87
N VAL A 152 -21.02 10.66 0.11
CA VAL A 152 -19.58 10.61 -0.16
C VAL A 152 -19.37 10.82 -1.66
N PHE A 153 -19.02 12.06 -2.03
CA PHE A 153 -18.67 12.43 -3.38
C PHE A 153 -17.20 12.16 -3.71
N ASP A 154 -16.31 12.41 -2.75
CA ASP A 154 -14.87 12.22 -2.92
C ASP A 154 -14.22 11.79 -1.60
N VAL A 155 -13.02 11.22 -1.71
CA VAL A 155 -12.21 10.81 -0.58
C VAL A 155 -10.82 11.41 -0.68
N TYR A 156 -10.19 11.65 0.48
CA TYR A 156 -8.84 12.16 0.59
C TYR A 156 -8.10 11.54 1.79
N SER A 157 -6.77 11.62 1.78
CA SER A 157 -5.95 11.16 2.91
C SER A 157 -6.07 12.13 4.09
N LEU A 158 -6.23 11.57 5.30
CA LEU A 158 -6.18 12.34 6.55
C LEU A 158 -4.75 12.67 7.00
N SER A 159 -3.74 12.23 6.28
CA SER A 159 -2.33 12.50 6.60
C SER A 159 -1.98 13.97 6.34
N GLU A 160 -1.44 14.64 7.37
CA GLU A 160 -0.94 16.02 7.26
C GLU A 160 0.44 16.11 6.57
N ARG A 161 1.03 14.96 6.21
CA ARG A 161 2.35 14.90 5.59
C ARG A 161 2.29 15.32 4.13
N GLU A 162 3.45 15.77 3.63
CA GLU A 162 3.65 16.09 2.22
C GLU A 162 4.26 14.90 1.46
N GLY A 163 3.87 14.79 0.21
CA GLY A 163 4.45 13.83 -0.72
C GLY A 163 5.85 14.25 -1.18
N LEU A 164 6.55 13.32 -1.84
CA LEU A 164 7.86 13.61 -2.45
C LEU A 164 7.81 14.71 -3.54
N ASN A 165 6.61 15.02 -4.02
CA ASN A 165 6.34 16.13 -4.94
C ASN A 165 6.08 17.47 -4.24
N GLY A 166 6.12 17.53 -2.89
CA GLY A 166 5.84 18.72 -2.10
C GLY A 166 4.36 19.09 -1.99
N ILE A 167 3.44 18.21 -2.43
CA ILE A 167 1.99 18.42 -2.32
C ILE A 167 1.47 17.62 -1.11
N PRO A 168 0.70 18.23 -0.21
CA PRO A 168 0.07 17.52 0.91
C PRO A 168 -0.77 16.34 0.42
N TYR A 169 -0.73 15.18 1.12
CA TYR A 169 -1.49 14.01 0.72
C TYR A 169 -3.00 14.22 0.70
N ARG A 170 -3.51 15.13 1.53
CA ARG A 170 -4.93 15.52 1.53
C ARG A 170 -5.42 16.18 0.23
N GLU A 171 -4.50 16.64 -0.60
CA GLU A 171 -4.79 17.31 -1.88
C GLU A 171 -4.63 16.39 -3.11
N TRP A 172 -4.37 15.11 -2.89
CA TRP A 172 -4.11 14.13 -3.96
C TRP A 172 -5.38 13.55 -4.61
#